data_2e7b0058990a447ebeaf4d273066dc26
#
_entry.id   2e7b0058990a447ebeaf4d273066dc26
#
_cell.length_a   1.000
_cell.length_b   1.000
_cell.length_c   1.000
_cell.angle_alpha   90.00
_cell.angle_beta   90.00
_cell.angle_gamma   90.00
#
_symmetry.space_group_name_H-M   'P 1'
#
loop_
_entity.id
_entity.type
_entity.pdbx_description
1 polymer ?
#
loop_
_entity_poly.entity_id
_entity_poly.type
_entity_poly.pdbx_seq_one_letter_code
_entity_poly.pdbx_strand_id
1 'polypeptide(L)'
;MPVINLEIKSRMPYAGGQSFGEVGAYEQVDGMVHFGVDPDSLANETISDIRLAPKDGQGKVGFSSDFRVLVPVDQSKGNRRLFLDILNRGKYSAAKDMNSSATFVPDAPPDPGNGFLMRQGYSVAWCGWQHDVPEISGIMGIRVPDAATTQGPISGKVVVTFQFNTPTASQLLSDRNHRSYPADDLDDPNAIMTVQEHEDAPEEIIPRDQWSFARVEEETVVPDSQYAYLASGFQPGKVYQVIYTTTGAPVSGLGLLAIRDFGSFLRYGSTDEGNPCAGNIDHSYVSGVS
;
A
#
# COMPACT_ATOMS: atom_id res chain seq x y z
N MET A 1 -7.69 -12.89 -18.35
CA MET A 1 -7.64 -12.27 -17.00
C MET A 1 -6.70 -11.08 -17.04
N PRO A 2 -6.86 -10.05 -16.19
CA PRO A 2 -5.97 -8.88 -16.15
C PRO A 2 -4.57 -9.18 -15.62
N VAL A 3 -4.37 -10.28 -14.85
CA VAL A 3 -3.03 -10.75 -14.48
C VAL A 3 -2.33 -11.24 -15.74
N ILE A 4 -1.19 -10.63 -16.07
CA ILE A 4 -0.39 -10.94 -17.27
C ILE A 4 0.88 -11.70 -16.94
N ASN A 5 1.36 -11.60 -15.70
CA ASN A 5 2.53 -12.34 -15.23
C ASN A 5 2.54 -12.43 -13.70
N LEU A 6 3.00 -13.57 -13.18
CA LEU A 6 3.30 -13.76 -11.77
C LEU A 6 4.81 -14.02 -11.63
N GLU A 7 5.55 -13.00 -11.21
CA GLU A 7 6.98 -13.08 -10.95
C GLU A 7 7.22 -13.60 -9.53
N ILE A 8 7.55 -14.88 -9.42
CA ILE A 8 7.88 -15.48 -8.12
C ILE A 8 9.33 -15.13 -7.79
N LYS A 9 9.54 -14.40 -6.70
CA LYS A 9 10.87 -14.01 -6.20
C LYS A 9 11.44 -15.02 -5.21
N SER A 10 10.58 -15.65 -4.41
CA SER A 10 11.00 -16.68 -3.48
C SER A 10 9.92 -17.73 -3.23
N ARG A 11 10.38 -18.95 -2.94
CA ARG A 11 9.59 -20.04 -2.34
C ARG A 11 10.39 -20.60 -1.19
N MET A 12 9.75 -20.69 -0.01
CA MET A 12 10.42 -21.19 1.19
C MET A 12 9.44 -21.90 2.12
N PRO A 13 9.94 -22.84 2.96
CA PRO A 13 9.11 -23.42 4.02
C PRO A 13 8.59 -22.31 4.94
N TYR A 14 7.27 -22.24 5.11
CA TYR A 14 6.66 -21.33 6.09
C TYR A 14 6.90 -21.81 7.51
N ALA A 15 7.12 -20.88 8.45
CA ALA A 15 7.38 -21.16 9.87
C ALA A 15 8.46 -22.24 10.09
N GLY A 16 9.56 -22.20 9.30
CA GLY A 16 10.64 -23.18 9.40
C GLY A 16 10.26 -24.63 9.01
N GLY A 17 9.15 -24.82 8.29
CA GLY A 17 8.64 -26.13 7.91
C GLY A 17 7.80 -26.80 8.99
N GLN A 18 7.34 -26.06 10.00
CA GLN A 18 6.43 -26.54 11.03
C GLN A 18 5.18 -27.18 10.41
N SER A 19 4.73 -28.30 11.02
CA SER A 19 3.49 -28.97 10.63
C SER A 19 2.28 -28.38 11.37
N PHE A 20 1.18 -28.16 10.63
CA PHE A 20 -0.06 -27.62 11.17
C PHE A 20 -1.16 -28.70 11.21
N GLY A 21 -1.14 -29.50 12.25
CA GLY A 21 -2.06 -30.62 12.44
C GLY A 21 -1.95 -31.63 11.29
N GLU A 22 -3.08 -32.14 10.81
CA GLU A 22 -3.15 -33.15 9.74
C GLU A 22 -2.90 -32.54 8.34
N VAL A 23 -3.02 -31.23 8.18
CA VAL A 23 -2.73 -30.52 6.92
C VAL A 23 -1.24 -30.59 6.57
N GLY A 24 -0.37 -30.55 7.59
CA GLY A 24 1.07 -30.64 7.41
C GLY A 24 1.74 -29.28 7.25
N ALA A 25 2.90 -29.25 6.61
CA ALA A 25 3.70 -28.06 6.40
C ALA A 25 3.10 -27.15 5.32
N TYR A 26 3.46 -25.86 5.36
CA TYR A 26 3.10 -24.85 4.38
C TYR A 26 4.32 -24.30 3.66
N GLU A 27 4.12 -23.93 2.41
CA GLU A 27 5.06 -23.16 1.61
C GLU A 27 4.62 -21.70 1.58
N GLN A 28 5.59 -20.77 1.71
CA GLN A 28 5.42 -19.35 1.46
C GLN A 28 5.95 -19.02 0.07
N VAL A 29 5.14 -18.34 -0.74
CA VAL A 29 5.47 -17.88 -2.08
C VAL A 29 5.37 -16.36 -2.10
N ASP A 30 6.49 -15.68 -2.35
CA ASP A 30 6.56 -14.22 -2.43
C ASP A 30 6.94 -13.78 -3.83
N GLY A 31 6.42 -12.61 -4.23
CA GLY A 31 6.80 -12.07 -5.53
C GLY A 31 6.05 -10.81 -5.90
N MET A 32 5.96 -10.61 -7.21
CA MET A 32 5.27 -9.48 -7.81
C MET A 32 4.26 -9.99 -8.85
N VAL A 33 3.03 -9.51 -8.75
CA VAL A 33 1.99 -9.76 -9.75
C VAL A 33 1.88 -8.55 -10.67
N HIS A 34 1.88 -8.80 -11.98
CA HIS A 34 1.78 -7.79 -13.03
C HIS A 34 0.41 -7.83 -13.66
N PHE A 35 -0.18 -6.67 -13.86
CA PHE A 35 -1.51 -6.49 -14.43
C PHE A 35 -1.44 -5.68 -15.72
N GLY A 36 -2.33 -6.00 -16.66
CA GLY A 36 -2.57 -5.24 -17.87
C GLY A 36 -4.07 -5.14 -18.10
N VAL A 37 -4.64 -3.95 -17.89
CA VAL A 37 -6.09 -3.74 -17.90
C VAL A 37 -6.52 -2.83 -19.03
N ASP A 38 -7.68 -3.14 -19.61
CA ASP A 38 -8.30 -2.29 -20.61
C ASP A 38 -8.99 -1.10 -19.92
N PRO A 39 -8.51 0.15 -20.17
CA PRO A 39 -9.09 1.34 -19.55
C PRO A 39 -10.48 1.68 -20.05
N ASP A 40 -10.92 1.10 -21.18
CA ASP A 40 -12.21 1.36 -21.79
C ASP A 40 -13.25 0.27 -21.45
N SER A 41 -12.85 -0.77 -20.72
CA SER A 41 -13.77 -1.79 -20.21
C SER A 41 -14.75 -1.20 -19.19
N LEU A 42 -16.04 -1.54 -19.31
CA LEU A 42 -17.08 -1.17 -18.35
C LEU A 42 -16.76 -1.57 -16.92
N ALA A 43 -16.03 -2.68 -16.72
CA ALA A 43 -15.60 -3.13 -15.40
C ALA A 43 -14.58 -2.19 -14.73
N ASN A 44 -13.99 -1.27 -15.48
CA ASN A 44 -12.93 -0.35 -15.03
C ASN A 44 -13.37 1.12 -15.10
N GLU A 45 -14.62 1.41 -15.52
CA GLU A 45 -15.13 2.79 -15.71
C GLU A 45 -15.13 3.64 -14.44
N THR A 46 -15.21 3.01 -13.27
CA THR A 46 -15.21 3.69 -11.96
C THR A 46 -13.80 4.01 -11.44
N ILE A 47 -12.74 3.57 -12.14
CA ILE A 47 -11.37 3.88 -11.75
C ILE A 47 -11.03 5.28 -12.25
N SER A 48 -10.80 6.20 -11.31
CA SER A 48 -10.49 7.59 -11.63
C SER A 48 -9.25 7.70 -12.51
N ASP A 49 -9.37 8.48 -13.57
CA ASP A 49 -8.26 8.85 -14.48
C ASP A 49 -7.53 7.70 -15.17
N ILE A 50 -8.06 6.46 -15.13
CA ILE A 50 -7.41 5.31 -15.78
C ILE A 50 -7.17 5.53 -17.29
N ARG A 51 -8.06 6.29 -17.96
CA ARG A 51 -7.92 6.61 -19.38
C ARG A 51 -6.79 7.57 -19.69
N LEU A 52 -6.34 8.33 -18.70
CA LEU A 52 -5.21 9.27 -18.76
C LEU A 52 -3.88 8.60 -18.42
N ALA A 53 -3.89 7.35 -17.95
CA ALA A 53 -2.68 6.59 -17.68
C ALA A 53 -1.95 6.21 -18.99
N PRO A 54 -0.62 6.04 -18.94
CA PRO A 54 0.14 5.49 -20.05
C PRO A 54 -0.37 4.11 -20.45
N LYS A 55 -0.45 3.85 -21.76
CA LYS A 55 -0.90 2.59 -22.34
C LYS A 55 0.26 1.90 -23.05
N ASP A 56 0.29 0.59 -22.94
CA ASP A 56 1.24 -0.25 -23.70
C ASP A 56 0.87 -0.34 -25.19
N GLY A 57 1.67 -1.08 -25.98
CA GLY A 57 1.43 -1.29 -27.41
C GLY A 57 0.12 -2.01 -27.75
N GLN A 58 -0.58 -2.56 -26.75
CA GLN A 58 -1.90 -3.21 -26.88
C GLN A 58 -3.03 -2.32 -26.37
N GLY A 59 -2.74 -1.09 -25.97
CA GLY A 59 -3.72 -0.16 -25.41
C GLY A 59 -4.08 -0.40 -23.94
N LYS A 60 -3.34 -1.25 -23.23
CA LYS A 60 -3.60 -1.58 -21.82
C LYS A 60 -2.81 -0.71 -20.86
N VAL A 61 -3.39 -0.43 -19.70
CA VAL A 61 -2.72 0.21 -18.58
C VAL A 61 -2.05 -0.86 -17.73
N GLY A 62 -0.70 -0.76 -17.62
CA GLY A 62 0.13 -1.67 -16.85
C GLY A 62 0.36 -1.16 -15.42
N PHE A 63 0.33 -2.08 -14.46
CA PHE A 63 0.74 -1.81 -13.06
C PHE A 63 1.16 -3.12 -12.38
N SER A 64 1.76 -3.04 -11.20
CA SER A 64 2.23 -4.23 -10.50
C SER A 64 2.06 -4.10 -8.99
N SER A 65 1.97 -5.24 -8.31
CA SER A 65 1.80 -5.30 -6.86
C SER A 65 2.66 -6.38 -6.23
N ASP A 66 3.16 -6.12 -5.02
CA ASP A 66 3.75 -7.16 -4.20
C ASP A 66 2.66 -8.16 -3.78
N PHE A 67 3.01 -9.44 -3.77
CA PHE A 67 2.13 -10.48 -3.25
C PHE A 67 2.85 -11.47 -2.35
N ARG A 68 2.09 -12.11 -1.49
CA ARG A 68 2.48 -13.29 -0.71
C ARG A 68 1.34 -14.28 -0.69
N VAL A 69 1.66 -15.58 -0.81
CA VAL A 69 0.69 -16.67 -0.67
C VAL A 69 1.27 -17.75 0.23
N LEU A 70 0.48 -18.23 1.17
CA LEU A 70 0.76 -19.42 1.97
C LEU A 70 -0.12 -20.55 1.46
N VAL A 71 0.47 -21.66 1.05
CA VAL A 71 -0.24 -22.85 0.57
C VAL A 71 0.22 -24.10 1.29
N PRO A 72 -0.66 -25.09 1.54
CA PRO A 72 -0.23 -26.40 2.00
C PRO A 72 0.78 -27.01 1.02
N VAL A 73 1.86 -27.58 1.50
CA VAL A 73 2.83 -28.32 0.65
C VAL A 73 2.13 -29.47 -0.05
N ASP A 74 1.30 -30.21 0.69
CA ASP A 74 0.37 -31.20 0.13
C ASP A 74 -1.01 -30.55 -0.02
N GLN A 75 -1.27 -29.96 -1.17
CA GLN A 75 -2.52 -29.22 -1.42
C GLN A 75 -3.77 -30.11 -1.37
N SER A 76 -3.63 -31.45 -1.49
CA SER A 76 -4.76 -32.37 -1.33
C SER A 76 -5.32 -32.40 0.09
N LYS A 77 -4.53 -31.99 1.09
CA LYS A 77 -4.93 -31.83 2.50
C LYS A 77 -5.52 -30.47 2.84
N GLY A 78 -5.48 -29.52 1.90
CA GLY A 78 -6.12 -28.23 2.04
C GLY A 78 -7.65 -28.33 1.98
N ASN A 79 -8.34 -27.33 2.54
CA ASN A 79 -9.81 -27.28 2.55
C ASN A 79 -10.40 -26.63 1.28
N ARG A 80 -9.58 -26.33 0.28
CA ARG A 80 -9.93 -25.70 -1.01
C ARG A 80 -10.53 -24.29 -0.85
N ARG A 81 -10.14 -23.59 0.21
CA ARG A 81 -10.58 -22.22 0.51
C ARG A 81 -9.39 -21.27 0.54
N LEU A 82 -9.56 -20.14 -0.13
CA LEU A 82 -8.65 -19.01 -0.09
C LEU A 82 -9.13 -18.00 0.94
N PHE A 83 -8.25 -17.59 1.84
CA PHE A 83 -8.45 -16.42 2.70
C PHE A 83 -7.57 -15.28 2.17
N LEU A 84 -8.20 -14.26 1.57
CA LEU A 84 -7.53 -13.07 1.05
C LEU A 84 -7.63 -11.97 2.13
N ASP A 85 -6.51 -11.69 2.78
CA ASP A 85 -6.40 -10.66 3.82
C ASP A 85 -6.03 -9.32 3.18
N ILE A 86 -6.90 -8.32 3.33
CA ILE A 86 -6.68 -6.96 2.88
C ILE A 86 -5.71 -6.27 3.83
N LEU A 87 -4.55 -5.91 3.30
CA LEU A 87 -3.50 -5.26 4.07
C LEU A 87 -3.95 -3.91 4.62
N ASN A 88 -3.63 -3.63 5.87
CA ASN A 88 -3.73 -2.30 6.44
C ASN A 88 -2.37 -1.61 6.30
N ARG A 89 -2.27 -0.61 5.41
CA ARG A 89 -1.04 0.15 5.12
C ARG A 89 0.16 -0.75 4.81
N GLY A 90 -0.10 -1.77 3.96
CA GLY A 90 0.91 -2.74 3.56
C GLY A 90 1.24 -3.81 4.58
N LYS A 91 0.55 -3.86 5.72
CA LYS A 91 0.76 -4.83 6.82
C LYS A 91 -0.39 -5.81 6.94
N TYR A 92 -0.09 -7.02 7.40
CA TYR A 92 -1.08 -8.06 7.69
C TYR A 92 -2.08 -7.58 8.75
N SER A 93 -3.35 -7.93 8.58
CA SER A 93 -4.42 -7.51 9.49
C SER A 93 -5.26 -8.69 9.95
N ALA A 94 -6.28 -9.10 9.19
CA ALA A 94 -7.26 -10.09 9.62
C ALA A 94 -6.66 -11.49 9.83
N ALA A 95 -5.72 -11.92 8.97
CA ALA A 95 -5.05 -13.21 9.13
C ALA A 95 -4.21 -13.26 10.42
N LYS A 96 -3.57 -12.13 10.77
CA LYS A 96 -2.84 -11.97 12.04
C LYS A 96 -3.79 -12.21 13.23
N ASP A 97 -4.94 -11.56 13.23
CA ASP A 97 -5.90 -11.63 14.34
C ASP A 97 -6.51 -13.04 14.45
N MET A 98 -6.85 -13.69 13.32
CA MET A 98 -7.37 -15.05 13.30
C MET A 98 -6.37 -16.09 13.83
N ASN A 99 -5.09 -15.89 13.57
CA ASN A 99 -4.03 -16.76 14.06
C ASN A 99 -3.51 -16.38 15.46
N SER A 100 -3.99 -15.29 16.05
CA SER A 100 -3.42 -14.70 17.28
C SER A 100 -1.90 -14.51 17.15
N SER A 101 -1.46 -14.04 16.00
CA SER A 101 -0.05 -13.82 15.67
C SER A 101 0.49 -12.57 16.34
N ALA A 102 1.80 -12.49 16.48
CA ALA A 102 2.49 -11.28 16.95
C ALA A 102 2.27 -10.10 15.99
N THR A 103 2.48 -8.90 16.51
CA THR A 103 2.44 -7.68 15.71
C THR A 103 3.48 -7.74 14.59
N PHE A 104 3.13 -7.20 13.42
CA PHE A 104 4.03 -7.09 12.29
C PHE A 104 5.38 -6.47 12.70
N VAL A 105 6.47 -7.13 12.28
CA VAL A 105 7.84 -6.65 12.42
C VAL A 105 8.43 -6.59 11.02
N PRO A 106 9.02 -5.46 10.58
CA PRO A 106 9.75 -5.38 9.32
C PRO A 106 10.79 -6.49 9.21
N ASP A 107 11.00 -7.03 8.01
CA ASP A 107 11.97 -8.10 7.69
C ASP A 107 11.71 -9.46 8.35
N ALA A 108 10.77 -9.56 9.27
CA ALA A 108 10.43 -10.84 9.86
C ALA A 108 9.43 -11.61 8.98
N PRO A 109 9.55 -12.95 8.87
CA PRO A 109 8.51 -13.75 8.25
C PRO A 109 7.20 -13.64 9.04
N PRO A 110 6.03 -13.86 8.39
CA PRO A 110 4.76 -13.85 9.10
C PRO A 110 4.77 -14.86 10.26
N ASP A 111 4.46 -14.37 11.46
CA ASP A 111 4.33 -15.22 12.63
C ASP A 111 3.11 -16.14 12.47
N PRO A 112 3.25 -17.48 12.57
CA PRO A 112 2.14 -18.41 12.48
C PRO A 112 1.15 -18.29 13.64
N GLY A 113 1.53 -17.67 14.75
CA GLY A 113 0.73 -17.60 15.96
C GLY A 113 0.27 -19.00 16.42
N ASN A 114 -1.02 -19.14 16.68
CA ASN A 114 -1.61 -20.43 16.99
C ASN A 114 -1.86 -21.31 15.74
N GLY A 115 -1.63 -20.80 14.54
CA GLY A 115 -1.77 -21.52 13.27
C GLY A 115 -3.22 -21.92 12.92
N PHE A 116 -4.22 -21.17 13.38
CA PHE A 116 -5.63 -21.53 13.17
C PHE A 116 -5.98 -21.71 11.70
N LEU A 117 -5.69 -20.72 10.82
CA LEU A 117 -6.00 -20.81 9.40
C LEU A 117 -5.31 -21.99 8.74
N MET A 118 -4.03 -22.24 9.07
CA MET A 118 -3.27 -23.35 8.52
C MET A 118 -3.77 -24.70 8.99
N ARG A 119 -4.12 -24.86 10.28
CA ARG A 119 -4.72 -26.10 10.78
C ARG A 119 -6.09 -26.39 10.18
N GLN A 120 -6.82 -25.34 9.74
CA GLN A 120 -8.07 -25.50 9.03
C GLN A 120 -7.87 -25.74 7.51
N GLY A 121 -6.63 -25.73 7.01
CA GLY A 121 -6.30 -26.04 5.62
C GLY A 121 -6.54 -24.90 4.63
N TYR A 122 -6.64 -23.66 5.08
CA TYR A 122 -6.77 -22.51 4.18
C TYR A 122 -5.48 -22.22 3.41
N SER A 123 -5.59 -21.86 2.15
CA SER A 123 -4.59 -21.03 1.50
C SER A 123 -4.81 -19.58 1.93
N VAL A 124 -3.73 -18.86 2.25
CA VAL A 124 -3.82 -17.47 2.70
C VAL A 124 -3.04 -16.59 1.73
N ALA A 125 -3.63 -15.47 1.30
CA ALA A 125 -2.98 -14.58 0.34
C ALA A 125 -3.10 -13.12 0.74
N TRP A 126 -2.09 -12.36 0.32
CA TRP A 126 -1.99 -10.90 0.45
C TRP A 126 -1.55 -10.31 -0.88
N CYS A 127 -2.09 -9.13 -1.18
CA CYS A 127 -1.73 -8.34 -2.35
C CYS A 127 -1.60 -6.87 -1.93
N GLY A 128 -0.51 -6.21 -2.27
CA GLY A 128 -0.34 -4.78 -2.05
C GLY A 128 -1.41 -4.00 -2.81
N TRP A 129 -2.03 -3.01 -2.17
CA TRP A 129 -3.12 -2.26 -2.80
C TRP A 129 -3.01 -0.74 -2.63
N GLN A 130 -2.20 -0.28 -1.68
CA GLN A 130 -1.93 1.12 -1.45
C GLN A 130 -0.59 1.51 -2.07
N HIS A 131 -0.55 2.60 -2.84
CA HIS A 131 0.66 3.07 -3.54
C HIS A 131 1.53 3.97 -2.66
N ASP A 132 0.94 4.56 -1.63
CA ASP A 132 1.56 5.54 -0.74
C ASP A 132 2.20 4.94 0.52
N VAL A 133 2.28 3.62 0.61
CA VAL A 133 2.99 2.94 1.70
C VAL A 133 4.51 3.12 1.57
N PRO A 134 5.25 3.16 2.70
CA PRO A 134 6.72 3.30 2.66
C PRO A 134 7.38 2.13 1.91
N GLU A 135 8.42 2.42 1.16
CA GLU A 135 9.26 1.39 0.51
C GLU A 135 10.28 0.82 1.50
N ILE A 136 9.78 0.10 2.48
CA ILE A 136 10.62 -0.63 3.45
C ILE A 136 10.30 -2.12 3.37
N SER A 137 11.29 -2.94 3.71
CA SER A 137 11.17 -4.39 3.66
C SER A 137 9.98 -4.89 4.50
N GLY A 138 9.24 -5.86 3.96
CA GLY A 138 8.06 -6.44 4.59
C GLY A 138 6.77 -5.63 4.43
N ILE A 139 6.81 -4.38 4.00
CA ILE A 139 5.62 -3.62 3.62
C ILE A 139 5.28 -3.91 2.16
N MET A 140 4.06 -4.34 1.90
CA MET A 140 3.59 -4.66 0.56
C MET A 140 2.78 -3.51 -0.02
N GLY A 141 3.19 -3.02 -1.19
CA GLY A 141 2.55 -1.92 -1.88
C GLY A 141 2.22 -2.26 -3.34
N ILE A 142 1.52 -1.34 -3.99
CA ILE A 142 1.23 -1.39 -5.42
C ILE A 142 1.99 -0.27 -6.12
N ARG A 143 2.44 -0.53 -7.34
CA ARG A 143 3.10 0.43 -8.23
C ARG A 143 2.14 0.75 -9.35
N VAL A 144 1.57 1.94 -9.30
CA VAL A 144 0.59 2.43 -10.26
C VAL A 144 1.21 3.51 -11.15
N PRO A 145 0.77 3.66 -12.41
CA PRO A 145 1.19 4.76 -13.26
C PRO A 145 0.53 6.07 -12.81
N ASP A 146 1.19 7.18 -13.13
CA ASP A 146 0.58 8.51 -13.04
C ASP A 146 -0.31 8.78 -14.26
N ALA A 147 -1.47 9.35 -14.02
CA ALA A 147 -2.28 9.96 -15.05
C ALA A 147 -1.63 11.25 -15.56
N ALA A 148 -1.74 11.49 -16.86
CA ALA A 148 -1.24 12.71 -17.49
C ALA A 148 -2.21 13.21 -18.56
N THR A 149 -2.23 14.53 -18.76
CA THR A 149 -2.97 15.16 -19.86
C THR A 149 -2.09 15.31 -21.10
N THR A 150 -2.67 15.72 -22.21
CA THR A 150 -1.92 16.08 -23.41
C THR A 150 -0.97 17.27 -23.21
N GLN A 151 -1.15 18.02 -22.12
CA GLN A 151 -0.32 19.16 -21.75
C GLN A 151 0.82 18.79 -20.79
N GLY A 152 0.84 17.55 -20.30
CA GLY A 152 1.84 17.04 -19.37
C GLY A 152 1.26 16.46 -18.07
N PRO A 153 2.12 16.27 -17.06
CA PRO A 153 1.71 15.78 -15.76
C PRO A 153 0.60 16.62 -15.12
N ILE A 154 -0.25 15.98 -14.34
CA ILE A 154 -1.30 16.67 -13.59
C ILE A 154 -0.69 17.28 -12.33
N SER A 155 -0.96 18.56 -12.12
CA SER A 155 -0.57 19.30 -10.92
C SER A 155 -1.82 19.78 -10.18
N GLY A 156 -1.75 19.82 -8.86
CA GLY A 156 -2.88 20.20 -8.02
C GLY A 156 -2.50 20.50 -6.59
N LYS A 157 -3.44 21.10 -5.84
CA LYS A 157 -3.25 21.36 -4.41
C LYS A 157 -3.58 20.11 -3.60
N VAL A 158 -2.72 19.83 -2.62
CA VAL A 158 -2.93 18.83 -1.59
C VAL A 158 -2.96 19.49 -0.22
N VAL A 159 -3.63 18.83 0.72
CA VAL A 159 -3.70 19.24 2.13
C VAL A 159 -3.14 18.09 2.97
N VAL A 160 -2.18 18.40 3.82
CA VAL A 160 -1.66 17.44 4.79
C VAL A 160 -1.91 17.97 6.18
N THR A 161 -2.49 17.14 7.06
CA THR A 161 -2.83 17.49 8.44
C THR A 161 -1.94 16.69 9.40
N PHE A 162 -1.38 17.36 10.38
CA PHE A 162 -0.56 16.73 11.43
C PHE A 162 -1.03 17.10 12.82
N GLN A 163 -0.82 16.19 13.75
CA GLN A 163 -0.92 16.42 15.17
C GLN A 163 0.24 15.72 15.88
N PHE A 164 0.85 16.40 16.84
CA PHE A 164 2.06 15.92 17.49
C PHE A 164 1.82 15.60 18.96
N ASN A 165 2.51 14.56 19.46
CA ASN A 165 2.57 14.22 20.88
C ASN A 165 3.82 14.79 21.56
N THR A 166 4.84 15.16 20.78
CA THR A 166 6.11 15.74 21.25
C THR A 166 6.50 16.90 20.34
N PRO A 167 7.19 17.94 20.85
CA PRO A 167 7.68 19.03 20.01
C PRO A 167 8.60 18.49 18.90
N THR A 168 8.45 19.01 17.68
CA THR A 168 9.33 18.75 16.55
C THR A 168 9.50 20.01 15.73
N ALA A 169 10.63 20.18 15.06
CA ALA A 169 10.88 21.33 14.20
C ALA A 169 10.55 21.07 12.73
N SER A 170 10.58 19.80 12.29
CA SER A 170 10.23 19.44 10.90
C SER A 170 9.36 18.18 10.87
N GLN A 171 8.52 18.10 9.84
CA GLN A 171 7.57 17.00 9.65
C GLN A 171 7.51 16.60 8.20
N LEU A 172 7.52 15.29 7.93
CA LEU A 172 7.24 14.73 6.60
C LEU A 172 5.83 15.16 6.15
N LEU A 173 5.68 15.58 4.91
CA LEU A 173 4.39 15.98 4.30
C LEU A 173 3.54 14.76 3.99
N SER A 174 3.28 13.95 5.01
CA SER A 174 2.38 12.79 4.92
C SER A 174 1.77 12.47 6.27
N ASP A 175 0.64 11.77 6.26
CA ASP A 175 0.05 11.17 7.45
C ASP A 175 0.69 9.80 7.74
N ARG A 176 0.99 9.53 9.00
CA ARG A 176 1.35 8.21 9.54
C ARG A 176 2.44 7.45 8.78
N ASN A 177 3.50 8.13 8.37
CA ASN A 177 4.62 7.56 7.63
C ASN A 177 4.25 6.98 6.24
N HIS A 178 3.24 7.54 5.58
CA HIS A 178 3.03 7.32 4.16
C HIS A 178 4.11 8.03 3.35
N ARG A 179 4.19 7.74 2.05
CA ARG A 179 4.97 8.57 1.15
C ARG A 179 4.34 9.95 1.07
N SER A 180 5.17 10.96 1.09
CA SER A 180 4.72 12.33 0.85
C SER A 180 4.50 12.57 -0.65
N TYR A 181 3.61 13.49 -0.96
CA TYR A 181 3.59 14.15 -2.26
C TYR A 181 4.54 15.36 -2.18
N PRO A 182 5.64 15.39 -2.95
CA PRO A 182 6.61 16.47 -2.86
C PRO A 182 6.01 17.81 -3.27
N ALA A 183 6.40 18.90 -2.62
CA ALA A 183 6.07 20.24 -3.08
C ALA A 183 6.78 20.53 -4.40
N ASP A 184 6.06 21.09 -5.39
CA ASP A 184 6.60 21.42 -6.71
C ASP A 184 7.63 22.57 -6.65
N ASP A 185 7.37 23.54 -5.79
CA ASP A 185 8.18 24.73 -5.60
C ASP A 185 8.37 25.01 -4.11
N LEU A 186 9.64 25.00 -3.66
CA LEU A 186 9.99 25.24 -2.26
C LEU A 186 9.68 26.67 -1.81
N ASP A 187 9.62 27.59 -2.77
CA ASP A 187 9.41 29.02 -2.54
C ASP A 187 7.98 29.47 -2.90
N ASP A 188 7.05 28.52 -3.21
CA ASP A 188 5.67 28.87 -3.59
C ASP A 188 5.05 29.83 -2.56
N PRO A 189 4.76 31.10 -2.95
CA PRO A 189 4.17 32.08 -2.06
C PRO A 189 2.69 31.78 -1.74
N ASN A 190 2.05 30.88 -2.51
CA ASN A 190 0.66 30.48 -2.34
C ASN A 190 0.51 29.23 -1.46
N ALA A 191 1.61 28.65 -1.00
CA ALA A 191 1.58 27.60 -0.01
C ALA A 191 1.15 28.18 1.35
N ILE A 192 0.27 27.47 2.05
CA ILE A 192 -0.35 27.94 3.30
C ILE A 192 -0.07 26.93 4.41
N MET A 193 0.31 27.43 5.58
CA MET A 193 0.31 26.65 6.82
C MET A 193 -0.66 27.27 7.79
N THR A 194 -1.51 26.44 8.43
CA THR A 194 -2.40 26.88 9.51
C THR A 194 -2.15 26.09 10.77
N VAL A 195 -2.56 26.65 11.89
CA VAL A 195 -2.56 26.01 13.21
C VAL A 195 -3.90 26.21 13.89
N GLN A 196 -4.36 25.18 14.62
CA GLN A 196 -5.56 25.20 15.44
C GLN A 196 -5.26 24.61 16.82
N GLU A 197 -5.92 25.10 17.87
CA GLU A 197 -5.79 24.52 19.21
C GLU A 197 -6.38 23.10 19.30
N HIS A 198 -7.43 22.81 18.52
CA HIS A 198 -8.07 21.52 18.32
C HIS A 198 -8.85 21.54 16.99
N GLU A 199 -9.33 20.40 16.52
CA GLU A 199 -9.96 20.23 15.19
C GLU A 199 -11.13 21.19 14.91
N ASP A 200 -11.89 21.57 15.94
CA ASP A 200 -13.04 22.49 15.82
C ASP A 200 -12.69 23.97 16.17
N ALA A 201 -11.42 24.26 16.48
CA ALA A 201 -11.01 25.63 16.78
C ALA A 201 -10.82 26.45 15.48
N PRO A 202 -10.91 27.79 15.56
CA PRO A 202 -10.58 28.64 14.42
C PRO A 202 -9.14 28.40 13.92
N GLU A 203 -8.98 28.40 12.61
CA GLU A 203 -7.67 28.31 11.97
C GLU A 203 -6.94 29.66 12.04
N GLU A 204 -5.68 29.62 12.43
CA GLU A 204 -4.76 30.74 12.38
C GLU A 204 -3.69 30.47 11.31
N ILE A 205 -3.52 31.42 10.39
CA ILE A 205 -2.49 31.30 9.33
C ILE A 205 -1.12 31.63 9.92
N ILE A 206 -0.17 30.73 9.74
CA ILE A 206 1.24 30.97 10.04
C ILE A 206 1.86 31.73 8.86
N PRO A 207 2.47 32.91 9.08
CA PRO A 207 3.11 33.69 8.03
C PRO A 207 4.15 32.87 7.24
N ARG A 208 4.19 33.06 5.92
CA ARG A 208 5.03 32.25 5.02
C ARG A 208 6.52 32.35 5.30
N ASP A 209 6.98 33.43 5.87
CA ASP A 209 8.38 33.68 6.30
C ASP A 209 8.77 32.96 7.60
N GLN A 210 7.82 32.36 8.32
CA GLN A 210 8.07 31.63 9.56
C GLN A 210 8.22 30.11 9.35
N TRP A 211 7.97 29.62 8.16
CA TRP A 211 8.07 28.20 7.82
C TRP A 211 8.61 28.00 6.40
N SER A 212 9.13 26.80 6.11
CA SER A 212 9.65 26.45 4.79
C SER A 212 9.48 24.99 4.46
N PHE A 213 9.62 24.62 3.19
CA PHE A 213 9.78 23.22 2.80
C PHE A 213 11.22 22.81 3.06
N ALA A 214 11.44 22.21 4.24
CA ALA A 214 12.74 21.82 4.71
C ALA A 214 12.65 20.75 5.81
N ARG A 215 13.74 20.05 6.04
CA ARG A 215 13.93 19.15 7.18
C ARG A 215 15.08 19.60 8.06
N VAL A 216 15.07 19.13 9.30
CA VAL A 216 16.22 19.29 10.21
C VAL A 216 17.08 18.04 10.13
N GLU A 217 18.36 18.21 9.82
CA GLU A 217 19.36 17.17 9.73
C GLU A 217 20.60 17.63 10.53
N GLU A 218 20.94 16.91 11.59
CA GLU A 218 22.07 17.25 12.49
C GLU A 218 22.07 18.75 12.93
N GLU A 219 20.91 19.24 13.39
CA GLU A 219 20.67 20.64 13.80
C GLU A 219 20.71 21.69 12.66
N THR A 220 20.87 21.25 11.41
CA THR A 220 20.88 22.13 10.23
C THR A 220 19.55 22.03 9.49
N VAL A 221 19.03 23.17 9.06
CA VAL A 221 17.84 23.24 8.22
C VAL A 221 18.25 23.05 6.76
N VAL A 222 17.80 21.95 6.15
CA VAL A 222 18.11 21.57 4.77
C VAL A 222 16.84 21.64 3.93
N PRO A 223 16.81 22.38 2.79
CA PRO A 223 15.67 22.41 1.89
C PRO A 223 15.26 20.99 1.44
N ASP A 224 13.98 20.68 1.55
CA ASP A 224 13.44 19.36 1.20
C ASP A 224 11.95 19.48 0.83
N SER A 225 11.60 19.12 -0.40
CA SER A 225 10.23 19.20 -0.92
C SER A 225 9.24 18.24 -0.22
N GLN A 226 9.74 17.28 0.53
CA GLN A 226 8.92 16.29 1.22
C GLN A 226 8.63 16.64 2.68
N TYR A 227 9.19 17.74 3.20
CA TYR A 227 9.07 18.14 4.60
C TYR A 227 8.59 19.57 4.75
N ALA A 228 7.90 19.84 5.86
CA ALA A 228 7.64 21.18 6.35
C ALA A 228 8.48 21.42 7.60
N TYR A 229 9.15 22.57 7.66
CA TYR A 229 9.90 23.07 8.81
C TYR A 229 9.21 24.32 9.36
N LEU A 230 9.05 24.39 10.67
CA LEU A 230 8.50 25.53 11.38
C LEU A 230 9.56 26.08 12.35
N ALA A 231 9.97 27.34 12.18
CA ALA A 231 11.05 27.94 12.96
C ALA A 231 10.80 27.97 14.49
N SER A 232 9.53 28.18 14.90
CA SER A 232 9.12 28.10 16.30
C SER A 232 8.92 26.68 16.82
N GLY A 233 9.01 25.67 15.94
CA GLY A 233 8.65 24.30 16.21
C GLY A 233 7.15 24.03 16.25
N PHE A 234 6.75 22.83 15.89
CA PHE A 234 5.39 22.32 16.01
C PHE A 234 5.10 21.97 17.47
N GLN A 235 3.96 22.44 17.99
CA GLN A 235 3.58 22.27 19.39
C GLN A 235 2.72 21.02 19.58
N PRO A 236 2.95 20.23 20.65
CA PRO A 236 2.08 19.10 20.97
C PRO A 236 0.63 19.51 21.21
N GLY A 237 -0.29 18.65 20.79
CA GLY A 237 -1.74 18.84 21.00
C GLY A 237 -2.41 19.72 19.96
N LYS A 238 -1.67 20.59 19.27
CA LYS A 238 -2.22 21.44 18.20
C LYS A 238 -2.33 20.70 16.88
N VAL A 239 -3.30 21.09 16.06
CA VAL A 239 -3.51 20.59 14.70
C VAL A 239 -2.88 21.58 13.72
N TYR A 240 -2.03 21.10 12.84
CA TYR A 240 -1.42 21.87 11.75
C TYR A 240 -1.91 21.35 10.41
N GLN A 241 -2.12 22.24 9.46
CA GLN A 241 -2.38 21.88 8.06
C GLN A 241 -1.39 22.61 7.15
N VAL A 242 -0.90 21.90 6.15
CA VAL A 242 -0.10 22.48 5.07
C VAL A 242 -0.81 22.24 3.74
N ILE A 243 -1.09 23.33 3.01
CA ILE A 243 -1.75 23.32 1.71
C ILE A 243 -0.70 23.80 0.70
N TYR A 244 -0.39 22.97 -0.29
CA TYR A 244 0.65 23.27 -1.28
C TYR A 244 0.36 22.57 -2.61
N THR A 245 1.07 22.97 -3.65
CA THR A 245 0.97 22.37 -4.99
C THR A 245 1.97 21.22 -5.12
N THR A 246 1.49 20.10 -5.68
CA THR A 246 2.30 18.94 -6.05
C THR A 246 2.00 18.51 -7.48
N THR A 247 2.93 17.82 -8.11
CA THR A 247 2.79 17.22 -9.44
C THR A 247 2.90 15.70 -9.34
N GLY A 248 2.06 15.00 -10.11
CA GLY A 248 1.88 13.56 -10.08
C GLY A 248 0.45 13.22 -9.67
N ALA A 249 -0.15 12.29 -10.41
CA ALA A 249 -1.52 11.87 -10.18
C ALA A 249 -1.61 10.34 -10.29
N PRO A 250 -1.16 9.60 -9.26
CA PRO A 250 -1.26 8.14 -9.24
C PRO A 250 -2.71 7.69 -9.46
N VAL A 251 -2.92 6.78 -10.41
CA VAL A 251 -4.26 6.32 -10.78
C VAL A 251 -4.91 5.63 -9.59
N SER A 252 -5.92 6.27 -9.01
CA SER A 252 -6.66 5.78 -7.85
C SER A 252 -7.63 4.66 -8.22
N GLY A 253 -7.75 3.64 -7.36
CA GLY A 253 -8.67 2.51 -7.56
C GLY A 253 -8.03 1.25 -8.16
N LEU A 254 -6.83 1.34 -8.75
CA LEU A 254 -6.09 0.17 -9.24
C LEU A 254 -5.78 -0.84 -8.13
N GLY A 255 -5.63 -0.39 -6.88
CA GLY A 255 -5.42 -1.27 -5.74
C GLY A 255 -6.59 -2.20 -5.47
N LEU A 256 -7.83 -1.70 -5.54
CA LEU A 256 -9.03 -2.52 -5.37
C LEU A 256 -9.19 -3.51 -6.54
N LEU A 257 -8.84 -3.07 -7.75
CA LEU A 257 -8.80 -3.93 -8.93
C LEU A 257 -7.75 -5.03 -8.76
N ALA A 258 -6.56 -4.72 -8.25
CA ALA A 258 -5.50 -5.69 -7.98
C ALA A 258 -5.98 -6.80 -7.04
N ILE A 259 -6.63 -6.45 -5.94
CA ILE A 259 -7.20 -7.41 -4.98
C ILE A 259 -8.21 -8.34 -5.68
N ARG A 260 -9.17 -7.76 -6.43
CA ARG A 260 -10.20 -8.52 -7.16
C ARG A 260 -9.57 -9.51 -8.15
N ASP A 261 -8.66 -9.01 -8.97
CA ASP A 261 -8.11 -9.77 -10.08
C ASP A 261 -7.04 -10.77 -9.64
N PHE A 262 -6.27 -10.47 -8.59
CA PHE A 262 -5.37 -11.43 -7.98
C PHE A 262 -6.14 -12.59 -7.31
N GLY A 263 -7.18 -12.29 -6.55
CA GLY A 263 -8.06 -13.30 -5.97
C GLY A 263 -8.71 -14.19 -7.04
N SER A 264 -9.15 -13.59 -8.15
CA SER A 264 -9.67 -14.31 -9.31
C SER A 264 -8.60 -15.20 -9.97
N PHE A 265 -7.37 -14.69 -10.12
CA PHE A 265 -6.24 -15.43 -10.66
C PHE A 265 -5.89 -16.65 -9.79
N LEU A 266 -5.78 -16.47 -8.47
CA LEU A 266 -5.50 -17.58 -7.56
C LEU A 266 -6.57 -18.68 -7.60
N ARG A 267 -7.81 -18.33 -7.90
CA ARG A 267 -8.92 -19.28 -8.01
C ARG A 267 -8.98 -19.97 -9.37
N TYR A 268 -8.76 -19.26 -10.46
CA TYR A 268 -9.06 -19.73 -11.81
C TYR A 268 -7.85 -19.86 -12.73
N GLY A 269 -6.71 -19.26 -12.38
CA GLY A 269 -5.48 -19.36 -13.15
C GLY A 269 -4.90 -20.77 -13.12
N SER A 270 -4.24 -21.14 -14.19
CA SER A 270 -3.62 -22.46 -14.35
C SER A 270 -2.23 -22.55 -13.72
N THR A 271 -1.72 -23.77 -13.61
CA THR A 271 -0.32 -24.04 -13.21
C THR A 271 0.67 -23.44 -14.20
N ASP A 272 0.37 -23.48 -15.50
CA ASP A 272 1.23 -22.95 -16.56
C ASP A 272 1.36 -21.43 -16.50
N GLU A 273 0.38 -20.73 -15.88
CA GLU A 273 0.42 -19.30 -15.58
C GLU A 273 1.18 -19.00 -14.27
N GLY A 274 1.75 -20.01 -13.61
CA GLY A 274 2.49 -19.87 -12.36
C GLY A 274 1.62 -19.77 -11.10
N ASN A 275 0.32 -20.03 -11.18
CA ASN A 275 -0.59 -19.95 -10.03
C ASN A 275 -0.24 -20.99 -8.96
N PRO A 276 0.17 -20.59 -7.74
CA PRO A 276 0.51 -21.53 -6.67
C PRO A 276 -0.70 -22.26 -6.08
N CYS A 277 -1.93 -21.81 -6.36
CA CYS A 277 -3.19 -22.40 -5.89
C CYS A 277 -3.95 -23.16 -6.98
N ALA A 278 -3.37 -23.35 -8.18
CA ALA A 278 -4.07 -23.86 -9.36
C ALA A 278 -4.88 -25.13 -9.08
N GLY A 279 -6.18 -25.08 -9.39
CA GLY A 279 -7.10 -26.22 -9.23
C GLY A 279 -7.47 -26.57 -7.78
N ASN A 280 -7.01 -25.80 -6.78
CA ASN A 280 -7.20 -26.10 -5.36
C ASN A 280 -8.06 -25.09 -4.59
N ILE A 281 -8.72 -24.14 -5.27
CA ILE A 281 -9.61 -23.15 -4.65
C ILE A 281 -11.03 -23.23 -5.22
N ASP A 282 -11.97 -23.61 -4.36
CA ASP A 282 -13.41 -23.61 -4.69
C ASP A 282 -14.10 -22.34 -4.19
N HIS A 283 -13.66 -21.82 -3.04
CA HIS A 283 -14.26 -20.65 -2.38
C HIS A 283 -13.19 -19.65 -1.94
N SER A 284 -13.50 -18.37 -2.06
CA SER A 284 -12.63 -17.29 -1.60
C SER A 284 -13.35 -16.41 -0.58
N TYR A 285 -12.67 -16.10 0.50
CA TYR A 285 -13.12 -15.21 1.57
C TYR A 285 -12.19 -14.00 1.60
N VAL A 286 -12.78 -12.83 1.76
CA VAL A 286 -12.04 -11.57 1.85
C VAL A 286 -12.32 -10.94 3.20
N SER A 287 -11.29 -10.51 3.89
CA SER A 287 -11.39 -9.79 5.16
C SER A 287 -10.27 -8.79 5.31
N GLY A 288 -10.49 -7.75 6.08
CA GLY A 288 -9.51 -6.74 6.41
C GLY A 288 -9.90 -6.03 7.70
N VAL A 289 -8.93 -5.37 8.32
CA VAL A 289 -9.13 -4.57 9.54
C VAL A 289 -8.54 -3.19 9.30
N SER A 290 -9.32 -2.16 9.66
CA SER A 290 -8.91 -0.75 9.59
C SER A 290 -8.60 -0.22 10.98
#